data_11add665baad1b8ee3827dd50ed9f71b
#
_entry.id   11add665baad1b8ee3827dd50ed9f71b
#
_cell.length_a   1.000
_cell.length_b   1.000
_cell.length_c   1.000
_cell.angle_alpha   90.00
_cell.angle_beta   90.00
_cell.angle_gamma   90.00
#
_symmetry.space_group_name_H-M   'P 1'
#
loop_
_entity.id
_entity.type
_entity.pdbx_description
1 polymer ?
#
loop_
_entity_poly.entity_id
_entity_poly.type
_entity_poly.pdbx_seq_one_letter_code
_entity_poly.pdbx_strand_id
1 'polypeptide(L)'
;MKNSNLSSIPMIALAGNPNVGKSTLFNNLTSGKKQHTGNWIGKTTANAWGICSGIAKDYVLVDIPGTYSLSSRSAEETVARDFICFQEPDAVIVVCDATCLERNLNLVLQIIESGRPVLLCVNLLDEAARKKIRLDLPQLSSRLHIPVTGTTARSRKGLDELLGALEAMLFPPAAPDTETVATTPAKQSFPLVVYPEYVEEALSHLIPCIKRLNAAHGNETASLPSPRWLAARLLDANENLL
;
A
#
# COMPACT_ATOMS: atom_id res chain seq x y z
N MET A 1 26.49 18.83 -2.90
CA MET A 1 25.40 19.61 -2.28
C MET A 1 24.09 19.27 -2.96
N LYS A 2 23.25 18.30 -2.45
CA LYS A 2 21.85 18.01 -2.89
C LYS A 2 21.19 16.85 -2.10
N ASN A 3 21.67 16.54 -0.88
CA ASN A 3 21.10 15.40 -0.13
C ASN A 3 20.17 15.77 1.03
N SER A 4 19.91 17.05 1.27
CA SER A 4 19.11 17.50 2.43
C SER A 4 17.61 17.63 2.18
N ASN A 5 17.11 17.46 0.94
CA ASN A 5 15.68 17.64 0.62
C ASN A 5 14.91 16.33 0.38
N LEU A 6 15.56 15.18 0.38
CA LEU A 6 14.89 13.91 0.05
C LEU A 6 14.12 13.31 1.22
N SER A 7 14.47 13.64 2.45
CA SER A 7 13.77 13.17 3.66
C SER A 7 12.37 13.77 3.86
N SER A 8 12.05 14.83 3.12
CA SER A 8 10.72 15.50 3.17
C SER A 8 9.78 15.08 2.03
N ILE A 9 10.26 14.24 1.11
CA ILE A 9 9.44 13.78 -0.03
C ILE A 9 8.71 12.50 0.38
N PRO A 10 7.37 12.43 0.23
CA PRO A 10 6.61 11.24 0.59
C PRO A 10 7.09 10.00 -0.17
N MET A 11 7.18 8.87 0.55
CA MET A 11 7.61 7.58 0.03
C MET A 11 6.40 6.70 -0.28
N ILE A 12 6.27 6.28 -1.52
CA ILE A 12 5.17 5.47 -2.01
C ILE A 12 5.68 4.09 -2.39
N ALA A 13 5.15 3.05 -1.78
CA ALA A 13 5.42 1.68 -2.18
C ALA A 13 4.56 1.28 -3.38
N LEU A 14 5.15 0.67 -4.40
CA LEU A 14 4.44 0.06 -5.51
C LEU A 14 4.43 -1.46 -5.34
N ALA A 15 3.28 -1.99 -4.93
CA ALA A 15 3.03 -3.40 -4.67
C ALA A 15 2.18 -4.04 -5.76
N GLY A 16 2.12 -5.35 -5.82
CA GLY A 16 1.24 -6.10 -6.72
C GLY A 16 1.76 -7.49 -7.04
N ASN A 17 0.87 -8.31 -7.55
CA ASN A 17 1.23 -9.67 -7.97
C ASN A 17 2.25 -9.65 -9.13
N PRO A 18 2.99 -10.73 -9.36
CA PRO A 18 3.82 -10.85 -10.56
C PRO A 18 3.00 -10.65 -11.85
N ASN A 19 3.60 -9.99 -12.85
CA ASN A 19 3.05 -9.80 -14.19
C ASN A 19 1.78 -8.92 -14.31
N VAL A 20 1.42 -8.15 -13.30
CA VAL A 20 0.28 -7.20 -13.35
C VAL A 20 0.64 -5.87 -14.07
N GLY A 21 1.84 -5.76 -14.63
CA GLY A 21 2.32 -4.54 -15.28
C GLY A 21 2.94 -3.51 -14.34
N LYS A 22 3.32 -3.91 -13.12
CA LYS A 22 3.90 -3.06 -12.08
C LYS A 22 5.15 -2.31 -12.57
N SER A 23 6.13 -2.99 -13.15
CA SER A 23 7.36 -2.36 -13.65
C SER A 23 7.09 -1.42 -14.84
N THR A 24 6.08 -1.70 -15.67
CA THR A 24 5.66 -0.76 -16.73
C THR A 24 5.08 0.52 -16.12
N LEU A 25 4.25 0.39 -15.10
CA LEU A 25 3.68 1.52 -14.37
C LEU A 25 4.79 2.33 -13.69
N PHE A 26 5.71 1.68 -12.99
CA PHE A 26 6.87 2.28 -12.35
C PHE A 26 7.70 3.12 -13.34
N ASN A 27 8.06 2.53 -14.48
CA ASN A 27 8.85 3.21 -15.52
C ASN A 27 8.13 4.43 -16.09
N ASN A 28 6.81 4.36 -16.26
CA ASN A 28 6.01 5.46 -16.76
C ASN A 28 5.88 6.61 -15.75
N LEU A 29 5.73 6.30 -14.49
CA LEU A 29 5.60 7.29 -13.41
C LEU A 29 6.93 7.98 -13.10
N THR A 30 8.05 7.26 -13.18
CA THR A 30 9.38 7.81 -12.94
C THR A 30 9.99 8.49 -14.17
N SER A 31 9.31 8.48 -15.34
CA SER A 31 9.67 9.19 -16.58
C SER A 31 11.12 8.99 -17.03
N GLY A 32 11.68 7.79 -16.86
CA GLY A 32 13.07 7.50 -17.25
C GLY A 32 14.14 8.30 -16.49
N LYS A 33 13.78 9.08 -15.48
CA LYS A 33 14.74 9.63 -14.52
C LYS A 33 15.41 8.46 -13.83
N LYS A 34 16.76 8.55 -13.68
CA LYS A 34 17.62 7.47 -13.21
C LYS A 34 16.94 6.60 -12.14
N GLN A 35 16.66 5.36 -12.52
CA GLN A 35 16.33 4.32 -11.56
C GLN A 35 17.56 4.07 -10.70
N HIS A 36 17.39 4.15 -9.40
CA HIS A 36 18.43 3.81 -8.46
C HIS A 36 18.13 2.42 -7.90
N THR A 37 19.10 1.53 -7.93
CA THR A 37 19.08 0.28 -7.17
C THR A 37 19.98 0.46 -5.96
N GLY A 38 19.50 0.18 -4.76
CA GLY A 38 20.29 0.30 -3.54
C GLY A 38 19.61 1.10 -2.43
N ASN A 39 20.36 1.36 -1.37
CA ASN A 39 19.85 1.99 -0.15
C ASN A 39 19.31 3.40 -0.41
N TRP A 40 18.04 3.62 -0.09
CA TRP A 40 17.44 4.92 0.08
C TRP A 40 17.82 5.45 1.47
N ILE A 41 18.25 6.71 1.56
CA ILE A 41 18.74 7.43 2.74
C ILE A 41 18.53 6.69 4.07
N GLY A 42 19.52 5.87 4.48
CA GLY A 42 19.50 5.16 5.77
C GLY A 42 18.57 3.94 5.88
N LYS A 43 17.85 3.56 4.82
CA LYS A 43 16.99 2.37 4.77
C LYS A 43 17.58 1.36 3.80
N THR A 44 17.88 0.16 4.30
CA THR A 44 18.46 -0.94 3.49
C THR A 44 17.34 -1.57 2.65
N THR A 45 17.25 -1.17 1.37
CA THR A 45 16.31 -1.82 0.44
C THR A 45 17.05 -2.27 -0.81
N ALA A 46 16.92 -3.54 -1.17
CA ALA A 46 17.38 -4.07 -2.46
C ALA A 46 16.43 -3.67 -3.62
N ASN A 47 15.45 -2.81 -3.36
CA ASN A 47 14.37 -2.46 -4.26
C ASN A 47 14.78 -1.35 -5.23
N ALA A 48 14.23 -1.36 -6.43
CA ALA A 48 14.36 -0.25 -7.36
C ALA A 48 13.52 0.94 -6.86
N TRP A 49 14.08 2.15 -6.93
CA TRP A 49 13.36 3.36 -6.58
C TRP A 49 13.63 4.49 -7.59
N GLY A 50 12.72 5.43 -7.65
CA GLY A 50 12.83 6.58 -8.54
C GLY A 50 11.95 7.74 -8.08
N ILE A 51 12.21 8.93 -8.63
CA ILE A 51 11.38 10.10 -8.37
C ILE A 51 10.23 10.13 -9.38
N CYS A 52 9.03 10.14 -8.86
CA CYS A 52 7.80 10.37 -9.59
C CYS A 52 7.39 11.83 -9.41
N SER A 53 7.25 12.58 -10.51
CA SER A 53 6.68 13.92 -10.44
C SER A 53 5.16 13.79 -10.46
N GLY A 54 4.52 14.13 -9.34
CA GLY A 54 3.07 14.23 -9.23
C GLY A 54 2.52 15.51 -9.85
N ILE A 55 1.25 15.80 -9.60
CA ILE A 55 0.58 17.01 -10.10
C ILE A 55 1.10 18.24 -9.32
N ALA A 56 1.14 18.16 -8.01
CA ALA A 56 1.58 19.26 -7.14
C ALA A 56 2.92 19.01 -6.44
N LYS A 57 3.30 17.74 -6.24
CA LYS A 57 4.49 17.36 -5.46
C LYS A 57 5.22 16.18 -6.11
N ASP A 58 6.52 16.09 -5.82
CA ASP A 58 7.32 14.92 -6.15
C ASP A 58 7.16 13.83 -5.07
N TYR A 59 7.27 12.57 -5.50
CA TYR A 59 7.20 11.37 -4.66
C TYR A 59 8.42 10.49 -4.89
N VAL A 60 8.86 9.79 -3.86
CA VAL A 60 9.76 8.67 -4.01
C VAL A 60 8.91 7.43 -4.24
N LEU A 61 9.00 6.86 -5.41
CA LEU A 61 8.34 5.61 -5.74
C LEU A 61 9.31 4.45 -5.56
N VAL A 62 8.94 3.45 -4.77
CA VAL A 62 9.75 2.25 -4.51
C VAL A 62 9.05 1.04 -5.10
N ASP A 63 9.69 0.38 -6.08
CA ASP A 63 9.18 -0.85 -6.70
C ASP A 63 9.56 -2.05 -5.83
N ILE A 64 8.59 -2.61 -5.11
CA ILE A 64 8.81 -3.79 -4.28
C ILE A 64 8.62 -5.07 -5.11
N PRO A 65 9.27 -6.20 -4.73
CA PRO A 65 9.10 -7.46 -5.46
C PRO A 65 7.64 -7.86 -5.62
N GLY A 66 7.30 -8.46 -6.75
CA GLY A 66 5.96 -8.98 -6.99
C GLY A 66 5.63 -10.12 -6.03
N THR A 67 4.52 -10.03 -5.34
CA THR A 67 4.12 -11.02 -4.35
C THR A 67 2.62 -11.29 -4.42
N TYR A 68 2.20 -12.49 -4.00
CA TYR A 68 0.79 -12.87 -3.91
C TYR A 68 0.19 -12.65 -2.52
N SER A 69 1.05 -12.53 -1.50
CA SER A 69 0.62 -12.33 -0.12
C SER A 69 1.74 -11.71 0.73
N LEU A 70 1.41 -11.30 1.95
CA LEU A 70 2.36 -10.86 2.97
C LEU A 70 2.68 -11.97 3.98
N SER A 71 2.48 -13.24 3.61
CA SER A 71 2.63 -14.39 4.52
C SER A 71 4.08 -14.84 4.75
N SER A 72 5.05 -14.24 4.03
CA SER A 72 6.50 -14.51 4.19
C SER A 72 6.93 -15.97 3.95
N ARG A 73 6.27 -16.62 2.99
CA ARG A 73 6.60 -17.99 2.57
C ARG A 73 7.74 -18.03 1.54
N SER A 74 8.04 -16.91 0.91
CA SER A 74 9.17 -16.72 -0.01
C SER A 74 10.02 -15.52 0.40
N ALA A 75 11.25 -15.44 -0.14
CA ALA A 75 12.12 -14.28 0.10
C ALA A 75 11.49 -12.97 -0.39
N GLU A 76 10.81 -13.02 -1.54
CA GLU A 76 10.13 -11.87 -2.14
C GLU A 76 8.96 -11.41 -1.27
N GLU A 77 8.17 -12.34 -0.73
CA GLU A 77 7.08 -12.04 0.19
C GLU A 77 7.60 -11.41 1.49
N THR A 78 8.72 -11.92 2.02
CA THR A 78 9.37 -11.36 3.20
C THR A 78 9.81 -9.92 2.95
N VAL A 79 10.49 -9.66 1.84
CA VAL A 79 10.93 -8.29 1.48
C VAL A 79 9.73 -7.36 1.31
N ALA A 80 8.67 -7.80 0.63
CA ALA A 80 7.47 -7.01 0.42
C ALA A 80 6.75 -6.68 1.75
N ARG A 81 6.59 -7.70 2.62
CA ARG A 81 6.02 -7.53 3.95
C ARG A 81 6.83 -6.54 4.78
N ASP A 82 8.14 -6.75 4.86
CA ASP A 82 9.03 -5.94 5.70
C ASP A 82 9.03 -4.48 5.23
N PHE A 83 8.99 -4.26 3.92
CA PHE A 83 8.89 -2.91 3.39
C PHE A 83 7.55 -2.25 3.74
N ILE A 84 6.42 -2.91 3.46
CA ILE A 84 5.09 -2.35 3.69
C ILE A 84 4.82 -2.15 5.19
N CYS A 85 5.16 -3.14 6.00
CA CYS A 85 4.80 -3.14 7.41
C CYS A 85 5.76 -2.33 8.29
N PHE A 86 7.07 -2.34 8.00
CA PHE A 86 8.08 -1.80 8.92
C PHE A 86 8.91 -0.64 8.35
N GLN A 87 8.89 -0.38 7.02
CA GLN A 87 9.61 0.77 6.45
C GLN A 87 8.76 2.05 6.36
N GLU A 88 7.50 2.00 6.78
CA GLU A 88 6.59 3.14 6.89
C GLU A 88 6.42 3.95 5.59
N PRO A 89 6.01 3.33 4.47
CA PRO A 89 5.64 4.13 3.32
C PRO A 89 4.42 4.99 3.66
N ASP A 90 4.41 6.22 3.15
CA ASP A 90 3.29 7.16 3.33
C ASP A 90 2.02 6.65 2.66
N ALA A 91 2.16 5.88 1.58
CA ALA A 91 1.07 5.14 0.95
C ALA A 91 1.58 3.92 0.19
N VAL A 92 0.67 3.00 -0.11
CA VAL A 92 0.91 1.82 -0.95
C VAL A 92 -0.02 1.86 -2.16
N ILE A 93 0.55 1.95 -3.37
CA ILE A 93 -0.20 1.71 -4.60
C ILE A 93 -0.16 0.21 -4.88
N VAL A 94 -1.32 -0.45 -4.85
CA VAL A 94 -1.42 -1.88 -5.16
C VAL A 94 -1.90 -2.04 -6.58
N VAL A 95 -1.05 -2.59 -7.44
CA VAL A 95 -1.35 -2.84 -8.86
C VAL A 95 -1.97 -4.20 -9.03
N CYS A 96 -3.17 -4.24 -9.60
CA CYS A 96 -3.93 -5.44 -9.88
C CYS A 96 -4.20 -5.59 -11.38
N ASP A 97 -4.25 -6.84 -11.84
CA ASP A 97 -4.66 -7.18 -13.20
C ASP A 97 -6.18 -7.21 -13.31
N ALA A 98 -6.75 -6.35 -14.16
CA ALA A 98 -8.17 -6.28 -14.44
C ALA A 98 -8.77 -7.62 -14.95
N THR A 99 -7.95 -8.50 -15.53
CA THR A 99 -8.42 -9.77 -16.09
C THR A 99 -8.47 -10.91 -15.08
N CYS A 100 -7.86 -10.74 -13.90
CA CYS A 100 -7.86 -11.72 -12.81
C CYS A 100 -7.89 -11.02 -11.43
N LEU A 101 -8.77 -10.03 -11.30
CA LEU A 101 -8.85 -9.14 -10.15
C LEU A 101 -9.07 -9.91 -8.83
N GLU A 102 -9.97 -10.91 -8.83
CA GLU A 102 -10.28 -11.71 -7.66
C GLU A 102 -9.03 -12.30 -6.98
N ARG A 103 -8.13 -12.89 -7.77
CA ARG A 103 -6.87 -13.42 -7.26
C ARG A 103 -5.96 -12.34 -6.67
N ASN A 104 -6.00 -11.14 -7.22
CA ASN A 104 -5.15 -10.03 -6.79
C ASN A 104 -5.68 -9.36 -5.51
N LEU A 105 -6.99 -9.41 -5.27
CA LEU A 105 -7.60 -8.79 -4.10
C LEU A 105 -7.11 -9.37 -2.77
N ASN A 106 -6.61 -10.60 -2.74
CA ASN A 106 -6.03 -11.17 -1.53
C ASN A 106 -4.88 -10.32 -0.97
N LEU A 107 -3.95 -9.89 -1.83
CA LEU A 107 -2.87 -9.00 -1.43
C LEU A 107 -3.39 -7.62 -1.00
N VAL A 108 -4.37 -7.09 -1.73
CA VAL A 108 -4.99 -5.78 -1.41
C VAL A 108 -5.57 -5.79 0.00
N LEU A 109 -6.36 -6.80 0.34
CA LEU A 109 -6.99 -6.93 1.66
C LEU A 109 -5.95 -7.04 2.77
N GLN A 110 -4.88 -7.80 2.58
CA GLN A 110 -3.80 -7.92 3.55
C GLN A 110 -3.07 -6.58 3.78
N ILE A 111 -2.84 -5.79 2.73
CA ILE A 111 -2.21 -4.48 2.86
C ILE A 111 -3.15 -3.49 3.56
N ILE A 112 -4.45 -3.48 3.22
CA ILE A 112 -5.45 -2.67 3.93
C ILE A 112 -5.46 -3.03 5.41
N GLU A 113 -5.48 -4.32 5.73
CA GLU A 113 -5.51 -4.81 7.11
C GLU A 113 -4.25 -4.43 7.91
N SER A 114 -3.09 -4.25 7.23
CA SER A 114 -1.87 -3.76 7.88
C SER A 114 -2.02 -2.33 8.42
N GLY A 115 -3.05 -1.58 7.98
CA GLY A 115 -3.34 -0.22 8.41
C GLY A 115 -2.57 0.86 7.64
N ARG A 116 -1.96 0.51 6.52
CA ARG A 116 -1.30 1.50 5.63
C ARG A 116 -2.33 2.17 4.71
N PRO A 117 -2.15 3.44 4.34
CA PRO A 117 -2.95 4.07 3.29
C PRO A 117 -2.78 3.34 1.96
N VAL A 118 -3.88 2.91 1.35
CA VAL A 118 -3.88 2.10 0.13
C VAL A 118 -4.62 2.81 -1.00
N LEU A 119 -4.00 2.83 -2.18
CA LEU A 119 -4.62 3.20 -3.44
C LEU A 119 -4.59 1.97 -4.37
N LEU A 120 -5.75 1.50 -4.81
CA LEU A 120 -5.85 0.38 -5.73
C LEU A 120 -5.75 0.86 -7.19
N CYS A 121 -4.76 0.37 -7.91
CA CYS A 121 -4.57 0.60 -9.34
C CYS A 121 -4.97 -0.65 -10.13
N VAL A 122 -6.13 -0.63 -10.77
CA VAL A 122 -6.59 -1.72 -11.65
C VAL A 122 -6.01 -1.49 -13.05
N ASN A 123 -4.96 -2.22 -13.38
CA ASN A 123 -4.23 -2.11 -14.64
C ASN A 123 -4.72 -3.11 -15.68
N LEU A 124 -4.25 -2.99 -16.93
CA LEU A 124 -4.60 -3.86 -18.06
C LEU A 124 -6.09 -3.77 -18.46
N LEU A 125 -6.70 -2.58 -18.33
CA LEU A 125 -8.10 -2.38 -18.70
C LEU A 125 -8.36 -2.63 -20.21
N ASP A 126 -7.37 -2.43 -21.07
CA ASP A 126 -7.45 -2.75 -22.49
C ASP A 126 -7.55 -4.27 -22.72
N GLU A 127 -6.89 -5.07 -21.91
CA GLU A 127 -7.00 -6.53 -21.96
C GLU A 127 -8.34 -7.02 -21.41
N ALA A 128 -8.82 -6.44 -20.31
CA ALA A 128 -10.15 -6.71 -19.78
C ALA A 128 -11.23 -6.39 -20.83
N ALA A 129 -11.13 -5.24 -21.50
CA ALA A 129 -12.05 -4.86 -22.56
C ALA A 129 -12.04 -5.86 -23.73
N ARG A 130 -10.86 -6.32 -24.18
CA ARG A 130 -10.74 -7.37 -25.22
C ARG A 130 -11.37 -8.69 -24.80
N LYS A 131 -11.27 -9.04 -23.52
CA LYS A 131 -11.89 -10.23 -22.92
C LYS A 131 -13.36 -10.03 -22.56
N LYS A 132 -13.95 -8.85 -22.85
CA LYS A 132 -15.34 -8.49 -22.51
C LYS A 132 -15.61 -8.53 -21.01
N ILE A 133 -14.61 -8.32 -20.18
CA ILE A 133 -14.73 -8.21 -18.72
C ILE A 133 -15.13 -6.78 -18.41
N ARG A 134 -16.21 -6.60 -17.67
CA ARG A 134 -16.68 -5.30 -17.17
C ARG A 134 -16.40 -5.21 -15.68
N LEU A 135 -15.77 -4.12 -15.26
CA LEU A 135 -15.45 -3.82 -13.87
C LEU A 135 -16.14 -2.53 -13.46
N ASP A 136 -16.80 -2.56 -12.33
CA ASP A 136 -17.38 -1.38 -11.69
C ASP A 136 -16.39 -0.86 -10.63
N LEU A 137 -15.47 0.03 -11.05
CA LEU A 137 -14.44 0.58 -10.16
C LEU A 137 -15.04 1.45 -9.05
N PRO A 138 -16.07 2.29 -9.27
CA PRO A 138 -16.76 3.00 -8.20
C PRO A 138 -17.36 2.06 -7.15
N GLN A 139 -18.03 0.98 -7.56
CA GLN A 139 -18.57 0.00 -6.62
C GLN A 139 -17.46 -0.71 -5.84
N LEU A 140 -16.34 -1.04 -6.51
CA LEU A 140 -15.18 -1.64 -5.86
C LEU A 140 -14.57 -0.70 -4.82
N SER A 141 -14.42 0.59 -5.14
CA SER A 141 -13.95 1.62 -4.21
C SER A 141 -14.87 1.73 -3.00
N SER A 142 -16.18 1.78 -3.22
CA SER A 142 -17.17 1.83 -2.14
C SER A 142 -17.11 0.61 -1.22
N ARG A 143 -16.93 -0.59 -1.78
CA ARG A 143 -16.85 -1.84 -0.99
C ARG A 143 -15.55 -2.00 -0.23
N LEU A 144 -14.43 -1.57 -0.81
CA LEU A 144 -13.11 -1.66 -0.17
C LEU A 144 -12.82 -0.45 0.75
N HIS A 145 -13.61 0.61 0.67
CA HIS A 145 -13.40 1.88 1.37
C HIS A 145 -12.00 2.49 1.12
N ILE A 146 -11.48 2.32 -0.09
CA ILE A 146 -10.21 2.89 -0.55
C ILE A 146 -10.39 3.51 -1.94
N PRO A 147 -9.57 4.48 -2.33
CA PRO A 147 -9.55 4.96 -3.71
C PRO A 147 -9.19 3.83 -4.68
N VAL A 148 -9.91 3.78 -5.81
CA VAL A 148 -9.66 2.81 -6.90
C VAL A 148 -9.57 3.58 -8.22
N THR A 149 -8.50 3.35 -8.95
CA THR A 149 -8.30 3.94 -10.28
C THR A 149 -8.04 2.86 -11.31
N GLY A 150 -8.41 3.14 -12.56
CA GLY A 150 -8.20 2.23 -13.67
C GLY A 150 -7.09 2.73 -14.59
N THR A 151 -6.17 1.86 -15.00
CA THR A 151 -5.06 2.23 -15.87
C THR A 151 -4.88 1.26 -17.04
N THR A 152 -4.24 1.76 -18.09
CA THR A 152 -3.59 0.97 -19.11
C THR A 152 -2.16 1.49 -19.21
N ALA A 153 -1.29 0.99 -18.33
CA ALA A 153 0.06 1.50 -18.17
C ALA A 153 0.83 1.56 -19.50
N ARG A 154 0.67 0.55 -20.35
CA ARG A 154 1.33 0.49 -21.68
C ARG A 154 1.04 1.72 -22.56
N SER A 155 -0.18 2.25 -22.51
CA SER A 155 -0.60 3.42 -23.29
C SER A 155 -0.65 4.71 -22.46
N ARG A 156 -0.18 4.67 -21.21
CA ARG A 156 -0.18 5.78 -20.23
C ARG A 156 -1.58 6.31 -19.87
N LYS A 157 -2.66 5.61 -20.22
CA LYS A 157 -4.02 6.02 -19.85
C LYS A 157 -4.27 5.79 -18.36
N GLY A 158 -4.93 6.76 -17.71
CA GLY A 158 -5.30 6.70 -16.30
C GLY A 158 -4.16 7.04 -15.32
N LEU A 159 -2.98 7.50 -15.82
CA LEU A 159 -1.87 7.85 -14.93
C LEU A 159 -2.12 9.16 -14.17
N ASP A 160 -2.74 10.14 -14.83
CA ASP A 160 -3.04 11.44 -14.22
C ASP A 160 -4.14 11.26 -13.14
N GLU A 161 -5.13 10.42 -13.40
CA GLU A 161 -6.17 10.05 -12.43
C GLU A 161 -5.58 9.29 -11.24
N LEU A 162 -4.60 8.41 -11.49
CA LEU A 162 -3.89 7.69 -10.42
C LEU A 162 -3.13 8.68 -9.51
N LEU A 163 -2.40 9.63 -10.12
CA LEU A 163 -1.65 10.63 -9.38
C LEU A 163 -2.58 11.58 -8.62
N GLY A 164 -3.68 12.01 -9.24
CA GLY A 164 -4.69 12.85 -8.59
C GLY A 164 -5.33 12.15 -7.38
N ALA A 165 -5.66 10.87 -7.51
CA ALA A 165 -6.19 10.07 -6.40
C ALA A 165 -5.17 9.88 -5.26
N LEU A 166 -3.88 9.69 -5.59
CA LEU A 166 -2.79 9.62 -4.63
C LEU A 166 -2.66 10.94 -3.85
N GLU A 167 -2.67 12.07 -4.55
CA GLU A 167 -2.56 13.39 -3.93
C GLU A 167 -3.76 13.71 -3.03
N ALA A 168 -4.96 13.43 -3.49
CA ALA A 168 -6.17 13.62 -2.69
C ALA A 168 -6.17 12.76 -1.42
N MET A 169 -5.60 11.56 -1.47
CA MET A 169 -5.46 10.68 -0.31
C MET A 169 -4.41 11.19 0.68
N LEU A 170 -3.25 11.66 0.19
CA LEU A 170 -2.15 12.10 1.05
C LEU A 170 -2.33 13.52 1.59
N PHE A 171 -3.00 14.37 0.81
CA PHE A 171 -3.19 15.79 1.10
C PHE A 171 -4.67 16.16 0.91
N PRO A 172 -5.57 15.64 1.76
CA PRO A 172 -6.97 16.01 1.65
C PRO A 172 -7.11 17.53 1.78
N PRO A 173 -7.98 18.17 0.95
CA PRO A 173 -8.25 19.61 1.10
C PRO A 173 -8.73 19.86 2.52
N ALA A 174 -8.23 20.96 3.13
CA ALA A 174 -8.67 21.38 4.45
C ALA A 174 -10.20 21.54 4.43
N ALA A 175 -10.89 20.88 5.36
CA ALA A 175 -12.32 21.07 5.51
C ALA A 175 -12.58 22.55 5.79
N PRO A 176 -13.60 23.18 5.18
CA PRO A 176 -13.95 24.55 5.49
C PRO A 176 -14.32 24.63 6.98
N ASP A 177 -13.68 25.58 7.66
CA ASP A 177 -13.80 25.98 9.04
C ASP A 177 -14.97 25.38 9.83
N THR A 178 -14.75 24.25 10.46
CA THR A 178 -15.43 23.87 11.69
C THR A 178 -14.32 23.60 12.70
N GLU A 179 -14.27 24.42 13.75
CA GLU A 179 -13.35 24.28 14.88
C GLU A 179 -13.46 22.87 15.46
N THR A 180 -12.59 21.99 15.05
CA THR A 180 -12.32 20.74 15.74
C THR A 180 -10.88 20.33 15.46
N VAL A 181 -10.07 20.41 16.51
CA VAL A 181 -8.82 19.72 16.80
C VAL A 181 -8.16 19.05 15.58
N ALA A 182 -6.97 19.50 15.23
CA ALA A 182 -6.06 18.89 14.24
C ALA A 182 -5.97 17.38 14.47
N THR A 183 -6.88 16.64 13.89
CA THR A 183 -6.81 15.18 13.82
C THR A 183 -6.00 14.84 12.57
N THR A 184 -4.82 14.32 12.79
CA THR A 184 -4.12 13.40 11.87
C THR A 184 -5.19 12.63 11.06
N PRO A 185 -5.03 12.44 9.72
CA PRO A 185 -6.02 11.75 8.91
C PRO A 185 -6.44 10.49 9.63
N ALA A 186 -7.71 10.42 9.98
CA ALA A 186 -8.27 9.38 10.84
C ALA A 186 -7.85 8.04 10.27
N LYS A 187 -7.06 7.26 11.02
CA LYS A 187 -6.85 5.85 10.75
C LYS A 187 -8.25 5.25 10.65
N GLN A 188 -8.71 5.00 9.41
CA GLN A 188 -10.01 4.39 9.19
C GLN A 188 -9.97 3.01 9.86
N SER A 189 -10.59 2.92 11.03
CA SER A 189 -10.70 1.68 11.77
C SER A 189 -11.90 0.89 11.26
N PHE A 190 -11.80 0.35 10.05
CA PHE A 190 -12.78 -0.61 9.58
C PHE A 190 -12.12 -1.99 9.52
N PRO A 191 -12.65 -2.99 10.21
CA PRO A 191 -12.31 -4.36 9.91
C PRO A 191 -12.92 -4.69 8.54
N LEU A 192 -12.15 -4.50 7.47
CA LEU A 192 -12.57 -4.85 6.10
C LEU A 192 -12.72 -6.35 5.94
N VAL A 193 -11.94 -7.13 6.69
CA VAL A 193 -11.97 -8.57 6.69
C VAL A 193 -12.66 -9.04 7.97
N VAL A 194 -13.80 -9.69 7.83
CA VAL A 194 -14.48 -10.37 8.92
C VAL A 194 -14.11 -11.84 8.84
N TYR A 195 -13.45 -12.32 9.88
CA TYR A 195 -13.08 -13.73 10.01
C TYR A 195 -14.23 -14.55 10.61
N PRO A 196 -14.16 -15.89 10.53
CA PRO A 196 -15.07 -16.74 11.28
C PRO A 196 -15.06 -16.42 12.78
N GLU A 197 -16.20 -16.63 13.46
CA GLU A 197 -16.43 -16.21 14.84
C GLU A 197 -15.32 -16.66 15.81
N TYR A 198 -14.85 -17.91 15.69
CA TYR A 198 -13.76 -18.42 16.53
C TYR A 198 -12.42 -17.69 16.34
N VAL A 199 -12.16 -17.14 15.13
CA VAL A 199 -10.97 -16.30 14.87
C VAL A 199 -11.17 -14.93 15.46
N GLU A 200 -12.36 -14.32 15.28
CA GLU A 200 -12.67 -13.00 15.87
C GLU A 200 -12.59 -13.04 17.40
N GLU A 201 -13.04 -14.12 18.03
CA GLU A 201 -12.90 -14.31 19.46
C GLU A 201 -11.42 -14.34 19.86
N ALA A 202 -10.58 -15.13 19.19
CA ALA A 202 -9.15 -15.18 19.44
C ALA A 202 -8.48 -13.80 19.24
N LEU A 203 -8.84 -13.06 18.16
CA LEU A 203 -8.37 -11.71 17.91
C LEU A 203 -8.76 -10.75 19.03
N SER A 204 -9.99 -10.87 19.58
CA SER A 204 -10.48 -10.02 20.66
C SER A 204 -9.62 -10.13 21.93
N HIS A 205 -9.02 -11.29 22.19
CA HIS A 205 -8.10 -11.52 23.29
C HIS A 205 -6.66 -11.05 22.98
N LEU A 206 -6.18 -11.24 21.79
CA LEU A 206 -4.80 -10.89 21.39
C LEU A 206 -4.59 -9.40 21.21
N ILE A 207 -5.53 -8.68 20.58
CA ILE A 207 -5.40 -7.26 20.27
C ILE A 207 -5.09 -6.39 21.51
N PRO A 208 -5.76 -6.55 22.68
CA PRO A 208 -5.42 -5.81 23.88
C PRO A 208 -4.01 -6.11 24.40
N CYS A 209 -3.55 -7.36 24.25
CA CYS A 209 -2.20 -7.75 24.67
C CYS A 209 -1.15 -7.06 23.79
N ILE A 210 -1.33 -7.07 22.48
CA ILE A 210 -0.43 -6.41 21.52
C ILE A 210 -0.40 -4.90 21.77
N LYS A 211 -1.56 -4.26 22.00
CA LYS A 211 -1.62 -2.83 22.33
C LYS A 211 -0.81 -2.49 23.59
N ARG A 212 -0.88 -3.34 24.62
CA ARG A 212 -0.08 -3.16 25.86
C ARG A 212 1.41 -3.33 25.61
N LEU A 213 1.81 -4.34 24.85
CA LEU A 213 3.21 -4.56 24.47
C LEU A 213 3.75 -3.37 23.69
N ASN A 214 3.01 -2.86 22.70
CA ASN A 214 3.41 -1.69 21.93
C ASN A 214 3.57 -0.44 22.82
N ALA A 215 2.68 -0.25 23.79
CA ALA A 215 2.76 0.85 24.74
C ALA A 215 3.93 0.71 25.74
N ALA A 216 4.31 -0.51 26.12
CA ALA A 216 5.39 -0.78 27.07
C ALA A 216 6.79 -0.62 26.44
N HIS A 217 6.93 -0.86 25.14
CA HIS A 217 8.22 -0.72 24.44
C HIS A 217 8.57 0.73 24.06
N GLY A 218 7.79 1.70 24.51
CA GLY A 218 8.09 3.13 24.50
C GLY A 218 8.44 3.70 23.13
N ASN A 219 7.73 4.67 22.70
CA ASN A 219 8.02 5.82 21.81
C ASN A 219 9.24 5.80 20.86
N GLU A 220 9.88 4.72 20.60
CA GLU A 220 10.81 4.61 19.48
C GLU A 220 10.03 4.32 18.21
N THR A 221 9.28 5.29 17.77
CA THR A 221 9.06 5.88 16.43
C THR A 221 8.81 4.94 15.24
N ALA A 222 8.81 3.65 15.34
CA ALA A 222 8.35 2.82 14.24
C ALA A 222 6.83 2.63 14.35
N SER A 223 6.07 3.17 13.39
CA SER A 223 4.62 2.94 13.30
C SER A 223 4.39 1.46 12.96
N LEU A 224 4.20 0.65 13.99
CA LEU A 224 3.93 -0.77 13.84
C LEU A 224 2.66 -0.99 13.01
N PRO A 225 2.55 -2.13 12.32
CA PRO A 225 1.31 -2.54 11.66
C PRO A 225 0.14 -2.54 12.63
N SER A 226 -1.09 -2.52 12.10
CA SER A 226 -2.28 -2.51 12.96
C SER A 226 -2.24 -3.68 13.96
N PRO A 227 -2.64 -3.47 15.22
CA PRO A 227 -2.68 -4.55 16.23
C PRO A 227 -3.53 -5.75 15.78
N ARG A 228 -4.54 -5.51 14.94
CA ARG A 228 -5.37 -6.56 14.36
C ARG A 228 -4.59 -7.41 13.36
N TRP A 229 -3.82 -6.77 12.49
CA TRP A 229 -2.97 -7.47 11.53
C TRP A 229 -1.93 -8.34 12.25
N LEU A 230 -1.25 -7.78 13.27
CA LEU A 230 -0.29 -8.51 14.09
C LEU A 230 -0.95 -9.71 14.77
N ALA A 231 -2.12 -9.53 15.38
CA ALA A 231 -2.87 -10.61 16.02
C ALA A 231 -3.23 -11.72 15.03
N ALA A 232 -3.72 -11.36 13.84
CA ALA A 232 -4.06 -12.33 12.80
C ALA A 232 -2.82 -13.11 12.33
N ARG A 233 -1.68 -12.45 12.19
CA ARG A 233 -0.42 -13.14 11.84
C ARG A 233 0.09 -14.08 12.92
N LEU A 234 -0.06 -13.73 14.20
CA LEU A 234 0.27 -14.61 15.30
C LEU A 234 -0.60 -15.87 15.33
N LEU A 235 -1.88 -15.76 14.95
CA LEU A 235 -2.77 -16.91 14.82
C LEU A 235 -2.37 -17.84 13.66
N ASP A 236 -1.78 -17.28 12.58
CA ASP A 236 -1.26 -18.08 11.47
C ASP A 236 0.00 -18.89 11.83
N ALA A 237 0.48 -18.83 13.08
CA ALA A 237 1.73 -19.44 13.54
C ALA A 237 2.93 -19.15 12.63
N ASN A 238 3.04 -17.92 12.16
CA ASN A 238 4.12 -17.52 11.26
C ASN A 238 5.37 -17.24 12.10
N GLU A 239 6.25 -18.25 12.23
CA GLU A 239 7.49 -18.20 13.03
C GLU A 239 8.45 -17.08 12.61
N ASN A 240 8.25 -16.48 11.43
CA ASN A 240 9.08 -15.39 10.90
C ASN A 240 8.60 -13.98 11.30
N LEU A 241 7.69 -13.86 12.25
CA LEU A 241 7.19 -12.58 12.77
C LEU A 241 7.86 -12.13 14.07
N LEU A 242 8.59 -13.01 14.69
CA LEU A 242 9.38 -12.77 15.90
C LEU A 242 10.86 -12.65 15.57
#